data_efb0263607029262efd049a9a2fdd5af
#
_entry.id   efb0263607029262efd049a9a2fdd5af
#
_cell.length_a   1.000
_cell.length_b   1.000
_cell.length_c   1.000
_cell.angle_alpha   90.00
_cell.angle_beta   90.00
_cell.angle_gamma   90.00
#
_symmetry.space_group_name_H-M   'P 1'
#
loop_
_entity.id
_entity.type
_entity.pdbx_description
1 polymer ?
#
loop_
_entity_poly.entity_id
_entity_poly.type
_entity_poly.pdbx_seq_one_letter_code
_entity_poly.pdbx_strand_id
1 'polypeptide(L)'
;VSKCLFCFVVTVSKRKINAMRSSRTVHIISCHAEGEVGDVIVGGVSTPPGDTLWEQRSFIATDETLRNYVLNEPRGGVFRHVNLLVPPKHPDADAAFIIMEPEDTPPMSGSNSICVSTVLLDSGIIPMQEPVTTMTLEAPGGIVRVRADCKDGKAERITVENVPSFADRLDATIEVDGIGTLNVDTAYGGDSFVIVDAVAMGFSITEDEAYDIAGLGVKLTNAANVQLGFQHPEIPDWKHISFCLFAGALKETSEGYQARSAVAIQPGKVDRSPTGTAVCARMAVLAARGQMTVGQKLLATSIINSEFEGQIVRTITLGDKPAIVPTISGRGWITGTHQHMLDPSDPWPEGYRLSDTWGVRGN
;
A
#
# COMPACT_ATOMS: atom_id res chain seq x y z
N VAL A 1 -48.34 -51.75 52.74
CA VAL A 1 -46.99 -51.46 52.27
C VAL A 1 -47.09 -50.36 51.19
N SER A 2 -46.88 -49.12 51.65
CA SER A 2 -46.98 -47.92 50.80
C SER A 2 -45.62 -47.62 50.16
N LYS A 3 -45.55 -47.64 48.86
CA LYS A 3 -44.35 -47.19 48.11
C LYS A 3 -44.52 -45.70 47.78
N CYS A 4 -43.71 -44.88 48.47
CA CYS A 4 -43.56 -43.47 48.20
C CYS A 4 -42.68 -43.29 46.93
N LEU A 5 -43.27 -42.77 45.85
CA LEU A 5 -42.55 -42.47 44.62
C LEU A 5 -42.04 -41.02 44.74
N PHE A 6 -40.76 -40.85 44.97
CA PHE A 6 -40.12 -39.53 44.92
C PHE A 6 -39.92 -39.15 43.47
N CYS A 7 -40.72 -38.18 42.99
CA CYS A 7 -40.58 -37.58 41.68
C CYS A 7 -39.50 -36.48 41.82
N PHE A 8 -38.30 -36.76 41.30
CA PHE A 8 -37.27 -35.68 41.13
C PHE A 8 -37.67 -34.81 39.95
N VAL A 9 -38.15 -33.62 40.20
CA VAL A 9 -38.27 -32.61 39.17
C VAL A 9 -36.88 -32.01 38.89
N VAL A 10 -36.24 -32.49 37.82
CA VAL A 10 -35.00 -31.85 37.33
C VAL A 10 -35.39 -30.58 36.63
N THR A 11 -35.23 -29.43 37.33
CA THR A 11 -35.36 -28.13 36.72
C THR A 11 -34.15 -27.91 35.83
N VAL A 12 -34.28 -28.21 34.53
CA VAL A 12 -33.26 -27.82 33.55
C VAL A 12 -33.29 -26.30 33.42
N SER A 13 -32.39 -25.67 34.14
CA SER A 13 -32.10 -24.25 33.92
C SER A 13 -31.69 -24.11 32.43
N LYS A 14 -32.52 -23.45 31.62
CA LYS A 14 -32.12 -23.02 30.27
C LYS A 14 -30.99 -22.02 30.45
N ARG A 15 -29.74 -22.50 30.46
CA ARG A 15 -28.59 -21.62 30.23
C ARG A 15 -28.87 -20.92 28.90
N LYS A 16 -29.09 -19.62 28.94
CA LYS A 16 -29.00 -18.81 27.72
C LYS A 16 -27.62 -19.10 27.15
N ILE A 17 -27.59 -19.81 26.03
CA ILE A 17 -26.38 -19.89 25.22
C ILE A 17 -26.19 -18.43 24.80
N ASN A 18 -25.25 -17.75 25.45
CA ASN A 18 -24.90 -16.40 25.05
C ASN A 18 -24.33 -16.50 23.63
N ALA A 19 -25.11 -16.06 22.66
CA ALA A 19 -24.60 -15.86 21.31
C ALA A 19 -23.39 -14.94 21.38
N MET A 20 -22.45 -15.12 20.44
CA MET A 20 -21.33 -14.20 20.31
C MET A 20 -21.86 -12.77 20.27
N ARG A 21 -21.33 -11.89 21.14
CA ARG A 21 -21.84 -10.54 21.29
C ARG A 21 -21.39 -9.61 20.17
N SER A 22 -20.33 -9.96 19.43
CA SER A 22 -19.81 -9.15 18.33
C SER A 22 -20.86 -8.90 17.25
N SER A 23 -20.98 -7.66 16.82
CA SER A 23 -21.82 -7.24 15.69
C SER A 23 -21.06 -7.30 14.34
N ARG A 24 -19.75 -7.43 14.35
CA ARG A 24 -18.87 -7.50 13.18
C ARG A 24 -17.68 -8.39 13.50
N THR A 25 -17.31 -9.25 12.56
CA THR A 25 -16.07 -10.04 12.62
C THR A 25 -15.39 -9.96 11.25
N VAL A 26 -14.16 -9.44 11.22
CA VAL A 26 -13.35 -9.31 10.01
C VAL A 26 -12.15 -10.22 10.14
N HIS A 27 -11.93 -11.08 9.15
CA HIS A 27 -10.80 -12.02 9.11
C HIS A 27 -9.64 -11.39 8.34
N ILE A 28 -8.48 -11.30 8.97
CA ILE A 28 -7.28 -10.65 8.45
C ILE A 28 -6.11 -11.62 8.52
N ILE A 29 -5.35 -11.71 7.43
CA ILE A 29 -4.01 -12.29 7.41
C ILE A 29 -3.02 -11.13 7.36
N SER A 30 -2.20 -11.01 8.40
CA SER A 30 -1.16 -9.99 8.46
C SER A 30 0.07 -10.40 7.69
N CYS A 31 0.58 -9.47 6.89
CA CYS A 31 1.74 -9.64 6.04
C CYS A 31 2.56 -8.35 6.02
N HIS A 32 3.85 -8.47 5.73
CA HIS A 32 4.66 -7.32 5.32
C HIS A 32 5.46 -7.64 4.06
N ALA A 33 5.72 -6.62 3.25
CA ALA A 33 6.62 -6.70 2.11
C ALA A 33 7.83 -5.81 2.37
N GLU A 34 9.00 -6.42 2.52
CA GLU A 34 10.26 -5.72 2.81
C GLU A 34 10.12 -4.69 3.97
N GLY A 35 9.34 -5.05 5.00
CA GLY A 35 9.12 -4.26 6.21
C GLY A 35 7.84 -3.43 6.23
N GLU A 36 7.27 -3.06 5.10
CA GLU A 36 5.99 -2.34 5.09
C GLU A 36 4.81 -3.28 5.29
N VAL A 37 3.98 -2.97 6.30
CA VAL A 37 2.82 -3.79 6.65
C VAL A 37 1.71 -3.61 5.62
N GLY A 38 1.24 -4.74 5.07
CA GLY A 38 0.11 -4.80 4.16
C GLY A 38 -0.82 -5.94 4.56
N ASP A 39 -1.64 -5.72 5.58
CA ASP A 39 -2.62 -6.69 6.05
C ASP A 39 -3.66 -6.97 4.96
N VAL A 40 -4.18 -8.20 4.92
CA VAL A 40 -5.15 -8.61 3.89
C VAL A 40 -6.43 -9.10 4.54
N ILE A 41 -7.54 -8.43 4.28
CA ILE A 41 -8.88 -8.88 4.68
C ILE A 41 -9.31 -9.98 3.71
N VAL A 42 -9.45 -11.20 4.26
CA VAL A 42 -9.82 -12.41 3.52
C VAL A 42 -11.26 -12.84 3.75
N GLY A 43 -12.00 -12.15 4.62
CA GLY A 43 -13.40 -12.45 4.89
C GLY A 43 -14.05 -11.54 5.93
N GLY A 44 -15.37 -11.65 6.06
CA GLY A 44 -16.16 -10.89 7.04
C GLY A 44 -16.53 -9.47 6.60
N VAL A 45 -16.26 -9.12 5.35
CA VAL A 45 -16.63 -7.83 4.75
C VAL A 45 -17.39 -8.09 3.45
N SER A 46 -18.52 -7.42 3.27
CA SER A 46 -19.27 -7.45 2.01
C SER A 46 -18.52 -6.66 0.94
N THR A 47 -18.61 -7.12 -0.30
CA THR A 47 -18.07 -6.38 -1.45
C THR A 47 -18.69 -4.97 -1.49
N PRO A 48 -17.84 -3.91 -1.58
CA PRO A 48 -18.34 -2.54 -1.74
C PRO A 48 -19.21 -2.41 -3.00
N PRO A 49 -20.22 -1.49 -3.00
CA PRO A 49 -21.00 -1.21 -4.20
C PRO A 49 -20.12 -0.58 -5.29
N GLY A 50 -20.45 -0.87 -6.55
CA GLY A 50 -19.79 -0.38 -7.75
C GLY A 50 -19.68 -1.45 -8.83
N ASP A 51 -19.82 -1.05 -10.08
CA ASP A 51 -19.72 -1.92 -11.25
C ASP A 51 -18.27 -2.15 -11.66
N THR A 52 -17.39 -1.21 -11.35
CA THR A 52 -15.94 -1.27 -11.56
C THR A 52 -15.18 -1.30 -10.22
N LEU A 53 -13.94 -1.78 -10.25
CA LEU A 53 -13.10 -1.76 -9.05
C LEU A 53 -12.76 -0.32 -8.62
N TRP A 54 -12.67 0.61 -9.58
CA TRP A 54 -12.49 2.03 -9.30
C TRP A 54 -13.67 2.63 -8.53
N GLU A 55 -14.91 2.29 -8.89
CA GLU A 55 -16.11 2.74 -8.16
C GLU A 55 -16.15 2.15 -6.76
N GLN A 56 -15.78 0.87 -6.59
CA GLN A 56 -15.69 0.23 -5.27
C GLN A 56 -14.63 0.89 -4.38
N ARG A 57 -13.48 1.23 -4.97
CA ARG A 57 -12.43 2.01 -4.31
C ARG A 57 -12.97 3.40 -3.91
N SER A 58 -13.66 4.07 -4.81
CA SER A 58 -14.22 5.42 -4.57
C SER A 58 -15.28 5.40 -3.46
N PHE A 59 -16.06 4.33 -3.36
CA PHE A 59 -16.96 4.11 -2.24
C PHE A 59 -16.19 4.03 -0.92
N ILE A 60 -15.14 3.21 -0.84
CA ILE A 60 -14.29 3.08 0.39
C ILE A 60 -13.59 4.41 0.72
N ALA A 61 -13.22 5.20 -0.27
CA ALA A 61 -12.60 6.51 -0.07
C ALA A 61 -13.58 7.54 0.52
N THR A 62 -14.88 7.39 0.25
CA THR A 62 -15.93 8.30 0.70
C THR A 62 -16.60 7.81 1.98
N ASP A 63 -16.96 6.51 2.06
CA ASP A 63 -17.42 5.86 3.28
C ASP A 63 -16.22 5.30 4.04
N GLU A 64 -15.66 6.09 4.91
CA GLU A 64 -14.47 5.75 5.68
C GLU A 64 -14.70 4.68 6.77
N THR A 65 -15.93 4.21 6.97
CA THR A 65 -16.30 3.32 8.09
C THR A 65 -15.42 2.08 8.17
N LEU A 66 -15.19 1.37 7.05
CA LEU A 66 -14.32 0.19 7.05
C LEU A 66 -12.86 0.57 7.28
N ARG A 67 -12.38 1.60 6.58
CA ARG A 67 -11.01 2.08 6.68
C ARG A 67 -10.68 2.50 8.11
N ASN A 68 -11.51 3.32 8.72
CA ASN A 68 -11.37 3.74 10.11
C ASN A 68 -11.41 2.56 11.08
N TYR A 69 -12.33 1.61 10.87
CA TYR A 69 -12.46 0.43 11.73
C TYR A 69 -11.18 -0.43 11.78
N VAL A 70 -10.49 -0.60 10.65
CA VAL A 70 -9.30 -1.48 10.58
C VAL A 70 -7.97 -0.75 10.75
N LEU A 71 -7.92 0.56 10.45
CA LEU A 71 -6.68 1.35 10.49
C LEU A 71 -6.52 2.19 11.76
N ASN A 72 -7.62 2.65 12.39
CA ASN A 72 -7.52 3.45 13.61
C ASN A 72 -7.24 2.57 14.83
N GLU A 73 -6.62 3.16 15.85
CA GLU A 73 -6.51 2.53 17.16
C GLU A 73 -7.91 2.26 17.76
N PRO A 74 -8.13 1.18 18.51
CA PRO A 74 -7.13 0.22 18.99
C PRO A 74 -6.90 -0.98 18.06
N ARG A 75 -7.58 -1.08 16.90
CA ARG A 75 -7.50 -2.23 16.01
C ARG A 75 -6.38 -2.11 14.96
N GLY A 76 -5.97 -0.89 14.65
CA GLY A 76 -4.92 -0.57 13.69
C GLY A 76 -3.87 0.37 14.27
N GLY A 77 -3.21 1.11 13.38
CA GLY A 77 -2.20 2.13 13.71
C GLY A 77 -1.66 2.76 12.42
N VAL A 78 -1.06 3.93 12.55
CA VAL A 78 -0.58 4.75 11.42
C VAL A 78 0.39 4.02 10.48
N PHE A 79 1.08 2.99 10.99
CA PHE A 79 2.05 2.21 10.23
C PHE A 79 1.42 1.07 9.39
N ARG A 80 0.10 0.85 9.46
CA ARG A 80 -0.57 -0.23 8.75
C ARG A 80 -1.17 0.25 7.45
N HIS A 81 -1.06 -0.62 6.43
CA HIS A 81 -1.92 -0.61 5.27
C HIS A 81 -2.79 -1.88 5.32
N VAL A 82 -4.01 -1.80 4.79
CA VAL A 82 -4.94 -2.93 4.79
C VAL A 82 -5.54 -3.08 3.40
N ASN A 83 -5.53 -4.29 2.89
CA ASN A 83 -6.02 -4.65 1.57
C ASN A 83 -7.31 -5.44 1.70
N LEU A 84 -8.39 -5.02 1.07
CA LEU A 84 -9.64 -5.75 1.02
C LEU A 84 -9.68 -6.62 -0.24
N LEU A 85 -9.65 -7.95 -0.09
CA LEU A 85 -9.91 -8.85 -1.21
C LEU A 85 -11.38 -8.75 -1.63
N VAL A 86 -11.61 -8.59 -2.92
CA VAL A 86 -12.94 -8.56 -3.55
C VAL A 86 -12.96 -9.44 -4.81
N PRO A 87 -14.13 -9.87 -5.27
CA PRO A 87 -14.23 -10.52 -6.58
C PRO A 87 -13.74 -9.59 -7.69
N PRO A 88 -12.92 -10.10 -8.64
CA PRO A 88 -12.43 -9.29 -9.74
C PRO A 88 -13.58 -8.85 -10.66
N LYS A 89 -13.41 -7.70 -11.30
CA LYS A 89 -14.30 -7.19 -12.35
C LYS A 89 -13.74 -7.47 -13.73
N HIS A 90 -12.43 -7.51 -13.85
CA HIS A 90 -11.76 -7.84 -15.10
C HIS A 90 -11.75 -9.36 -15.33
N PRO A 91 -12.16 -9.86 -16.53
CA PRO A 91 -12.32 -11.30 -16.80
C PRO A 91 -11.00 -12.10 -16.71
N ASP A 92 -9.85 -11.45 -16.93
CA ASP A 92 -8.54 -12.10 -16.90
C ASP A 92 -7.89 -12.05 -15.51
N ALA A 93 -8.54 -11.46 -14.50
CA ALA A 93 -7.98 -11.36 -13.16
C ALA A 93 -8.37 -12.56 -12.29
N ASP A 94 -7.39 -13.16 -11.62
CA ASP A 94 -7.57 -14.27 -10.68
C ASP A 94 -8.12 -13.78 -9.33
N ALA A 95 -7.78 -12.56 -8.93
CA ALA A 95 -8.26 -11.89 -7.72
C ALA A 95 -8.22 -10.37 -7.89
N ALA A 96 -8.96 -9.66 -7.04
CA ALA A 96 -8.92 -8.20 -6.97
C ALA A 96 -8.79 -7.72 -5.52
N PHE A 97 -8.23 -6.53 -5.33
CA PHE A 97 -8.07 -5.95 -4.02
C PHE A 97 -8.19 -4.42 -4.04
N ILE A 98 -8.68 -3.87 -2.93
CA ILE A 98 -8.76 -2.43 -2.70
C ILE A 98 -7.80 -2.09 -1.57
N ILE A 99 -6.93 -1.12 -1.82
CA ILE A 99 -5.90 -0.68 -0.88
C ILE A 99 -6.50 0.40 0.03
N MET A 100 -6.29 0.25 1.33
CA MET A 100 -6.69 1.22 2.35
C MET A 100 -5.44 1.65 3.11
N GLU A 101 -5.10 2.92 3.01
CA GLU A 101 -4.03 3.57 3.76
C GLU A 101 -4.62 4.56 4.78
N PRO A 102 -3.84 5.04 5.74
CA PRO A 102 -4.36 5.94 6.78
C PRO A 102 -5.16 7.13 6.26
N GLU A 103 -4.72 7.78 5.18
CA GLU A 103 -5.39 8.98 4.64
C GLU A 103 -5.89 8.78 3.20
N ASP A 104 -5.55 7.69 2.51
CA ASP A 104 -5.90 7.49 1.12
C ASP A 104 -6.30 6.05 0.78
N THR A 105 -6.85 5.88 -0.41
CA THR A 105 -7.11 4.61 -1.08
C THR A 105 -6.46 4.67 -2.46
N PRO A 106 -5.15 4.38 -2.57
CA PRO A 106 -4.41 4.60 -3.81
C PRO A 106 -4.86 3.69 -4.95
N PRO A 107 -4.58 4.08 -6.21
CA PRO A 107 -4.86 3.26 -7.39
C PRO A 107 -4.08 1.96 -7.39
N MET A 108 -2.83 1.99 -6.93
CA MET A 108 -1.91 0.87 -6.90
C MET A 108 -0.87 1.04 -5.77
N SER A 109 -0.37 -0.07 -5.25
CA SER A 109 0.75 -0.10 -4.31
C SER A 109 1.59 -1.35 -4.56
N GLY A 110 2.90 -1.18 -4.74
CA GLY A 110 3.83 -2.27 -4.99
C GLY A 110 3.99 -3.20 -3.79
N SER A 111 4.21 -2.66 -2.59
CA SER A 111 4.32 -3.43 -1.35
C SER A 111 3.02 -4.17 -1.01
N ASN A 112 1.87 -3.51 -1.17
CA ASN A 112 0.57 -4.14 -0.96
C ASN A 112 0.29 -5.26 -1.98
N SER A 113 0.66 -5.08 -3.25
CA SER A 113 0.54 -6.14 -4.27
C SER A 113 1.41 -7.36 -3.92
N ILE A 114 2.62 -7.15 -3.37
CA ILE A 114 3.48 -8.23 -2.89
C ILE A 114 2.84 -8.91 -1.67
N CYS A 115 2.30 -8.16 -0.70
CA CYS A 115 1.61 -8.71 0.46
C CYS A 115 0.38 -9.54 0.05
N VAL A 116 -0.48 -9.00 -0.82
CA VAL A 116 -1.66 -9.71 -1.33
C VAL A 116 -1.26 -10.99 -2.05
N SER A 117 -0.26 -10.92 -2.93
CA SER A 117 0.26 -12.10 -3.65
C SER A 117 0.80 -13.16 -2.70
N THR A 118 1.58 -12.75 -1.70
CA THR A 118 2.12 -13.66 -0.67
C THR A 118 0.99 -14.33 0.11
N VAL A 119 -0.01 -13.55 0.55
CA VAL A 119 -1.15 -14.10 1.28
C VAL A 119 -1.96 -15.06 0.41
N LEU A 120 -2.27 -14.72 -0.84
CA LEU A 120 -3.02 -15.58 -1.76
C LEU A 120 -2.34 -16.94 -1.97
N LEU A 121 -1.01 -16.96 -2.13
CA LEU A 121 -0.23 -18.15 -2.41
C LEU A 121 0.12 -18.93 -1.13
N ASP A 122 0.75 -18.30 -0.15
CA ASP A 122 1.25 -18.96 1.04
C ASP A 122 0.12 -19.46 1.98
N SER A 123 -1.10 -18.88 1.87
CA SER A 123 -2.27 -19.38 2.59
C SER A 123 -3.14 -20.35 1.78
N GLY A 124 -2.78 -20.62 0.52
CA GLY A 124 -3.49 -21.57 -0.34
C GLY A 124 -4.85 -21.07 -0.86
N ILE A 125 -5.12 -19.76 -0.83
CA ILE A 125 -6.32 -19.18 -1.45
C ILE A 125 -6.25 -19.36 -2.97
N ILE A 126 -5.06 -19.14 -3.56
CA ILE A 126 -4.75 -19.51 -4.95
C ILE A 126 -3.74 -20.66 -4.89
N PRO A 127 -3.95 -21.75 -5.64
CA PRO A 127 -3.02 -22.89 -5.68
C PRO A 127 -1.62 -22.45 -6.18
N MET A 128 -0.60 -22.75 -5.39
CA MET A 128 0.79 -22.51 -5.74
C MET A 128 1.30 -23.58 -6.70
N GLN A 129 2.08 -23.18 -7.68
CA GLN A 129 2.84 -24.06 -8.58
C GLN A 129 4.33 -23.75 -8.42
N GLU A 130 5.13 -24.81 -8.26
CA GLU A 130 6.59 -24.71 -8.18
C GLU A 130 7.23 -25.10 -9.52
N PRO A 131 8.32 -24.50 -9.91
CA PRO A 131 9.08 -23.44 -9.23
C PRO A 131 8.53 -22.02 -9.47
N VAL A 132 7.49 -21.84 -10.29
CA VAL A 132 6.95 -20.53 -10.65
C VAL A 132 5.43 -20.59 -10.69
N THR A 133 4.80 -19.64 -10.01
CA THR A 133 3.37 -19.34 -10.13
C THR A 133 3.21 -17.99 -10.81
N THR A 134 2.31 -17.90 -11.78
CA THR A 134 1.88 -16.63 -12.37
C THR A 134 0.41 -16.41 -12.08
N MET A 135 0.03 -15.18 -11.78
CA MET A 135 -1.36 -14.78 -11.58
C MET A 135 -1.56 -13.33 -12.03
N THR A 136 -2.79 -12.99 -12.27
CA THR A 136 -3.22 -11.64 -12.63
C THR A 136 -4.08 -11.07 -11.51
N LEU A 137 -3.68 -9.96 -10.94
CA LEU A 137 -4.46 -9.22 -9.96
C LEU A 137 -5.09 -7.99 -10.62
N GLU A 138 -6.25 -7.59 -10.12
CA GLU A 138 -6.86 -6.31 -10.45
C GLU A 138 -6.71 -5.38 -9.24
N ALA A 139 -6.02 -4.25 -9.44
CA ALA A 139 -5.98 -3.13 -8.52
C ALA A 139 -6.88 -1.99 -9.05
N PRO A 140 -7.28 -1.01 -8.24
CA PRO A 140 -8.11 0.11 -8.73
C PRO A 140 -7.51 0.86 -9.92
N GLY A 141 -6.18 0.94 -10.01
CA GLY A 141 -5.44 1.55 -11.11
C GLY A 141 -5.27 0.69 -12.36
N GLY A 142 -5.69 -0.57 -12.33
CA GLY A 142 -5.61 -1.47 -13.47
C GLY A 142 -5.07 -2.87 -13.17
N ILE A 143 -4.75 -3.59 -14.23
CA ILE A 143 -4.26 -4.97 -14.16
C ILE A 143 -2.79 -5.01 -13.74
N VAL A 144 -2.51 -5.89 -12.82
CA VAL A 144 -1.20 -6.15 -12.23
C VAL A 144 -0.82 -7.61 -12.49
N ARG A 145 0.17 -7.85 -13.34
CA ARG A 145 0.67 -9.19 -13.59
C ARG A 145 1.74 -9.57 -12.57
N VAL A 146 1.55 -10.73 -11.97
CA VAL A 146 2.42 -11.23 -10.90
C VAL A 146 3.11 -12.50 -11.35
N ARG A 147 4.41 -12.58 -11.09
CA ARG A 147 5.22 -13.78 -11.15
C ARG A 147 5.81 -14.02 -9.77
N ALA A 148 5.55 -15.18 -9.20
CA ALA A 148 6.11 -15.63 -7.94
C ALA A 148 7.13 -16.76 -8.20
N ASP A 149 8.35 -16.60 -7.72
CA ASP A 149 9.30 -17.69 -7.59
C ASP A 149 8.96 -18.47 -6.32
N CYS A 150 8.62 -19.75 -6.48
CA CYS A 150 8.05 -20.57 -5.42
C CYS A 150 8.94 -21.75 -5.09
N LYS A 151 9.09 -22.05 -3.80
CA LYS A 151 9.87 -23.18 -3.33
C LYS A 151 9.38 -23.65 -1.95
N ASP A 152 9.25 -24.96 -1.77
CA ASP A 152 8.87 -25.60 -0.51
C ASP A 152 7.56 -25.01 0.10
N GLY A 153 6.58 -24.71 -0.76
CA GLY A 153 5.29 -24.12 -0.37
C GLY A 153 5.34 -22.63 0.00
N LYS A 154 6.43 -21.93 -0.34
CA LYS A 154 6.63 -20.49 -0.10
C LYS A 154 6.83 -19.72 -1.39
N ALA A 155 6.16 -18.60 -1.53
CA ALA A 155 6.48 -17.58 -2.53
C ALA A 155 7.72 -16.79 -2.06
N GLU A 156 8.91 -17.25 -2.50
CA GLU A 156 10.21 -16.72 -2.07
C GLU A 156 10.45 -15.29 -2.57
N ARG A 157 9.95 -14.97 -3.76
CA ARG A 157 10.06 -13.65 -4.37
C ARG A 157 8.87 -13.40 -5.28
N ILE A 158 8.30 -12.23 -5.12
CA ILE A 158 7.19 -11.74 -5.95
C ILE A 158 7.71 -10.65 -6.88
N THR A 159 7.46 -10.81 -8.17
CA THR A 159 7.68 -9.77 -9.18
C THR A 159 6.34 -9.31 -9.73
N VAL A 160 6.11 -8.02 -9.66
CA VAL A 160 4.87 -7.36 -10.06
C VAL A 160 5.16 -6.50 -11.29
N GLU A 161 4.51 -6.75 -12.42
CA GLU A 161 4.47 -5.79 -13.52
C GLU A 161 3.49 -4.69 -13.12
N ASN A 162 4.04 -3.51 -12.90
CA ASN A 162 3.28 -2.37 -12.41
C ASN A 162 2.48 -1.70 -13.54
N VAL A 163 1.52 -0.87 -13.15
CA VAL A 163 0.82 0.04 -14.07
C VAL A 163 1.81 1.01 -14.74
N PRO A 164 1.46 1.60 -15.89
CA PRO A 164 2.33 2.58 -16.56
C PRO A 164 2.76 3.72 -15.64
N SER A 165 4.04 4.07 -15.72
CA SER A 165 4.65 5.11 -14.87
C SER A 165 5.26 6.20 -15.75
N PHE A 166 5.10 7.47 -15.34
CA PHE A 166 5.53 8.61 -16.13
C PHE A 166 6.05 9.77 -15.26
N ALA A 167 6.97 10.56 -15.80
CA ALA A 167 7.32 11.86 -15.25
C ALA A 167 6.23 12.87 -15.63
N ASP A 168 5.72 13.60 -14.64
CA ASP A 168 4.73 14.66 -14.89
C ASP A 168 5.40 16.00 -15.12
N ARG A 169 6.26 16.43 -14.19
CA ARG A 169 7.08 17.64 -14.31
C ARG A 169 8.52 17.33 -13.90
N LEU A 170 9.45 17.92 -14.61
CA LEU A 170 10.89 17.88 -14.29
C LEU A 170 11.36 19.26 -13.92
N ASP A 171 12.23 19.35 -12.91
CA ASP A 171 12.86 20.58 -12.43
C ASP A 171 11.85 21.72 -12.14
N ALA A 172 10.67 21.35 -11.62
CA ALA A 172 9.67 22.33 -11.20
C ALA A 172 10.09 23.00 -9.89
N THR A 173 9.65 24.24 -9.70
CA THR A 173 10.00 25.03 -8.52
C THR A 173 8.81 25.13 -7.58
N ILE A 174 9.05 24.92 -6.27
CA ILE A 174 8.07 25.17 -5.20
C ILE A 174 8.69 26.01 -4.09
N GLU A 175 7.86 26.82 -3.45
CA GLU A 175 8.21 27.56 -2.23
C GLU A 175 7.71 26.79 -1.01
N VAL A 176 8.59 26.58 -0.04
CA VAL A 176 8.26 25.84 1.19
C VAL A 176 8.57 26.71 2.40
N ASP A 177 7.56 26.91 3.23
CA ASP A 177 7.67 27.76 4.42
C ASP A 177 8.77 27.27 5.38
N GLY A 178 9.66 28.21 5.74
CA GLY A 178 10.82 27.95 6.58
C GLY A 178 11.99 27.26 5.90
N ILE A 179 11.90 26.97 4.57
CA ILE A 179 12.96 26.30 3.79
C ILE A 179 13.39 27.16 2.61
N GLY A 180 12.42 27.79 1.92
CA GLY A 180 12.65 28.60 0.70
C GLY A 180 12.32 27.85 -0.58
N THR A 181 12.93 28.28 -1.67
CA THR A 181 12.72 27.74 -3.03
C THR A 181 13.42 26.42 -3.24
N LEU A 182 12.70 25.41 -3.70
CA LEU A 182 13.23 24.08 -4.01
C LEU A 182 12.92 23.68 -5.45
N ASN A 183 13.86 23.00 -6.09
CA ASN A 183 13.61 22.29 -7.34
C ASN A 183 13.16 20.86 -7.04
N VAL A 184 12.06 20.45 -7.66
CA VAL A 184 11.44 19.14 -7.46
C VAL A 184 11.01 18.53 -8.78
N ASP A 185 10.91 17.22 -8.82
CA ASP A 185 10.20 16.52 -9.90
C ASP A 185 8.82 16.09 -9.40
N THR A 186 7.85 15.93 -10.31
CA THR A 186 6.62 15.21 -10.02
C THR A 186 6.46 14.02 -10.98
N ALA A 187 6.01 12.88 -10.46
CA ALA A 187 5.90 11.67 -11.25
C ALA A 187 4.80 10.75 -10.70
N TYR A 188 4.34 9.85 -11.55
CA TYR A 188 3.42 8.77 -11.23
C TYR A 188 4.08 7.41 -11.44
N GLY A 189 3.91 6.51 -10.47
CA GLY A 189 4.43 5.14 -10.51
C GLY A 189 3.40 4.11 -10.01
N GLY A 190 2.12 4.40 -10.18
CA GLY A 190 1.00 3.69 -9.55
C GLY A 190 0.38 4.48 -8.41
N ASP A 191 1.12 5.47 -7.94
CA ASP A 191 0.73 6.59 -7.09
C ASP A 191 1.52 7.83 -7.52
N SER A 192 1.18 9.02 -7.01
CA SER A 192 1.73 10.31 -7.41
C SER A 192 2.68 10.88 -6.35
N PHE A 193 3.82 11.36 -6.80
CA PHE A 193 4.93 11.78 -5.94
C PHE A 193 5.43 13.18 -6.30
N VAL A 194 5.78 13.97 -5.27
CA VAL A 194 6.82 14.97 -5.36
C VAL A 194 8.15 14.31 -4.98
N ILE A 195 9.20 14.57 -5.76
CA ILE A 195 10.51 13.94 -5.61
C ILE A 195 11.56 15.01 -5.33
N VAL A 196 12.31 14.85 -4.25
CA VAL A 196 13.38 15.75 -3.83
C VAL A 196 14.69 14.98 -3.69
N ASP A 197 15.81 15.66 -3.90
CA ASP A 197 17.15 15.13 -3.61
C ASP A 197 17.36 15.08 -2.08
N ALA A 198 17.48 13.88 -1.53
CA ALA A 198 17.67 13.68 -0.10
C ALA A 198 18.97 14.31 0.41
N VAL A 199 20.06 14.25 -0.38
CA VAL A 199 21.36 14.80 -0.01
C VAL A 199 21.30 16.33 0.02
N ALA A 200 20.67 16.94 -0.97
CA ALA A 200 20.44 18.39 -0.99
C ALA A 200 19.57 18.87 0.18
N MET A 201 18.67 18.01 0.68
CA MET A 201 17.87 18.26 1.88
C MET A 201 18.59 17.97 3.21
N GLY A 202 19.84 17.47 3.14
CA GLY A 202 20.66 17.16 4.31
C GLY A 202 20.43 15.77 4.91
N PHE A 203 19.75 14.87 4.22
CA PHE A 203 19.46 13.52 4.70
C PHE A 203 20.36 12.46 4.08
N SER A 204 20.76 11.51 4.91
CA SER A 204 21.48 10.27 4.54
C SER A 204 20.52 9.08 4.41
N ILE A 205 19.26 9.27 4.79
CA ILE A 205 18.19 8.27 4.86
C ILE A 205 18.55 7.16 5.86
N THR A 206 18.68 7.54 7.13
CA THR A 206 18.90 6.65 8.27
C THR A 206 17.67 6.56 9.16
N GLU A 207 17.60 5.51 10.00
CA GLU A 207 16.45 5.29 10.89
C GLU A 207 16.23 6.46 11.85
N ASP A 208 17.28 7.14 12.30
CA ASP A 208 17.24 8.29 13.21
C ASP A 208 16.58 9.52 12.56
N GLU A 209 16.62 9.63 11.23
CA GLU A 209 16.09 10.76 10.47
C GLU A 209 14.59 10.59 10.13
N ALA A 210 13.98 9.44 10.49
CA ALA A 210 12.61 9.11 10.09
C ALA A 210 11.58 10.16 10.51
N TYR A 211 11.71 10.74 11.70
CA TYR A 211 10.80 11.76 12.20
C TYR A 211 10.89 13.06 11.37
N ASP A 212 12.08 13.51 11.07
CA ASP A 212 12.33 14.74 10.31
C ASP A 212 11.94 14.57 8.83
N ILE A 213 12.26 13.41 8.22
CA ILE A 213 11.83 13.03 6.87
C ILE A 213 10.29 13.02 6.78
N ALA A 214 9.60 12.42 7.75
CA ALA A 214 8.14 12.37 7.77
C ALA A 214 7.54 13.78 7.83
N GLY A 215 8.01 14.61 8.77
CA GLY A 215 7.50 15.97 8.96
C GLY A 215 7.78 16.89 7.76
N LEU A 216 8.99 16.85 7.20
CA LEU A 216 9.36 17.61 6.03
C LEU A 216 8.59 17.14 4.78
N GLY A 217 8.48 15.82 4.59
CA GLY A 217 7.79 15.27 3.42
C GLY A 217 6.33 15.65 3.35
N VAL A 218 5.61 15.71 4.48
CA VAL A 218 4.22 16.22 4.52
C VAL A 218 4.15 17.68 4.07
N LYS A 219 5.09 18.53 4.52
CA LYS A 219 5.15 19.95 4.07
C LYS A 219 5.41 20.06 2.56
N LEU A 220 6.34 19.25 2.05
CA LEU A 220 6.67 19.23 0.61
C LEU A 220 5.48 18.74 -0.22
N THR A 221 4.80 17.70 0.19
CA THR A 221 3.60 17.17 -0.47
C THR A 221 2.50 18.25 -0.53
N ASN A 222 2.24 18.92 0.59
CA ASN A 222 1.23 19.99 0.64
C ASN A 222 1.60 21.17 -0.24
N ALA A 223 2.86 21.64 -0.20
CA ALA A 223 3.34 22.74 -1.04
C ALA A 223 3.23 22.39 -2.54
N ALA A 224 3.62 21.16 -2.93
CA ALA A 224 3.54 20.70 -4.31
C ALA A 224 2.08 20.60 -4.79
N ASN A 225 1.16 20.11 -3.96
CA ASN A 225 -0.26 20.07 -4.30
C ASN A 225 -0.84 21.45 -4.57
N VAL A 226 -0.51 22.43 -3.73
CA VAL A 226 -1.03 23.81 -3.86
C VAL A 226 -0.44 24.53 -5.08
N GLN A 227 0.86 24.34 -5.33
CA GLN A 227 1.58 25.16 -6.32
C GLN A 227 1.70 24.49 -7.69
N LEU A 228 1.81 23.16 -7.75
CA LEU A 228 1.96 22.41 -9.00
C LEU A 228 0.68 21.69 -9.39
N GLY A 229 0.02 21.04 -8.41
CA GLY A 229 -1.06 20.11 -8.66
C GLY A 229 -0.59 18.86 -9.42
N PHE A 230 -1.53 17.97 -9.67
CA PHE A 230 -1.32 16.76 -10.46
C PHE A 230 -2.62 16.36 -11.17
N GLN A 231 -2.52 15.74 -12.33
CA GLN A 231 -3.66 15.15 -13.03
C GLN A 231 -3.20 13.92 -13.80
N HIS A 232 -3.76 12.75 -13.44
CA HIS A 232 -3.51 11.53 -14.21
C HIS A 232 -4.20 11.64 -15.59
N PRO A 233 -3.52 11.27 -16.71
CA PRO A 233 -4.07 11.44 -18.04
C PRO A 233 -5.30 10.57 -18.35
N GLU A 234 -5.41 9.40 -17.72
CA GLU A 234 -6.48 8.42 -17.99
C GLU A 234 -7.37 8.13 -16.76
N ILE A 235 -7.03 8.65 -15.58
CA ILE A 235 -7.84 8.52 -14.36
C ILE A 235 -8.25 9.93 -13.91
N PRO A 236 -9.38 10.48 -14.41
CA PRO A 236 -9.74 11.87 -14.18
C PRO A 236 -9.91 12.27 -12.71
N ASP A 237 -10.27 11.29 -11.85
CA ASP A 237 -10.48 11.53 -10.43
C ASP A 237 -9.19 11.45 -9.60
N TRP A 238 -8.05 11.07 -10.19
CA TRP A 238 -6.75 11.10 -9.54
C TRP A 238 -6.03 12.43 -9.84
N LYS A 239 -6.15 13.39 -8.92
CA LYS A 239 -5.80 14.81 -9.13
C LYS A 239 -4.89 15.39 -8.06
N HIS A 240 -4.23 14.59 -7.26
CA HIS A 240 -3.38 15.06 -6.17
C HIS A 240 -2.03 14.37 -6.18
N ILE A 241 -1.07 14.95 -5.47
CA ILE A 241 0.21 14.35 -5.14
C ILE A 241 0.04 13.73 -3.75
N SER A 242 0.23 12.41 -3.64
CA SER A 242 -0.01 11.67 -2.41
C SER A 242 1.16 11.76 -1.45
N PHE A 243 2.39 11.67 -1.97
CA PHE A 243 3.58 11.43 -1.15
C PHE A 243 4.79 12.24 -1.59
N CYS A 244 5.77 12.34 -0.67
CA CYS A 244 7.09 12.88 -0.97
C CYS A 244 8.14 11.76 -0.98
N LEU A 245 8.84 11.60 -2.11
CA LEU A 245 10.00 10.73 -2.24
C LEU A 245 11.29 11.52 -2.01
N PHE A 246 12.03 11.17 -0.97
CA PHE A 246 13.42 11.57 -0.75
C PHE A 246 14.32 10.61 -1.52
N ALA A 247 14.88 11.08 -2.61
CA ALA A 247 15.71 10.30 -3.52
C ALA A 247 17.19 10.46 -3.17
N GLY A 248 17.81 9.40 -2.67
CA GLY A 248 19.26 9.38 -2.42
C GLY A 248 20.09 9.36 -3.71
N ALA A 249 21.39 9.60 -3.61
CA ALA A 249 22.30 9.61 -4.74
C ALA A 249 22.30 8.28 -5.50
N LEU A 250 22.36 8.36 -6.83
CA LEU A 250 22.49 7.19 -7.70
C LEU A 250 23.93 6.70 -7.71
N LYS A 251 24.09 5.38 -7.57
CA LYS A 251 25.36 4.68 -7.77
C LYS A 251 25.19 3.75 -8.97
N GLU A 252 26.03 3.91 -9.97
CA GLU A 252 26.05 3.02 -11.13
C GLU A 252 26.46 1.59 -10.75
N THR A 253 25.85 0.62 -11.40
CA THR A 253 26.14 -0.81 -11.32
C THR A 253 26.23 -1.41 -12.71
N SER A 254 26.64 -2.67 -12.81
CA SER A 254 26.68 -3.38 -14.11
C SER A 254 25.30 -3.56 -14.76
N GLU A 255 24.21 -3.49 -13.97
CA GLU A 255 22.82 -3.73 -14.46
C GLU A 255 21.98 -2.44 -14.46
N GLY A 256 22.51 -1.30 -14.08
CA GLY A 256 21.81 -0.02 -13.96
C GLY A 256 22.24 0.79 -12.76
N TYR A 257 21.39 0.94 -11.75
CA TYR A 257 21.64 1.81 -10.61
C TYR A 257 21.28 1.17 -9.28
N GLN A 258 21.90 1.68 -8.23
CA GLN A 258 21.51 1.45 -6.84
C GLN A 258 21.32 2.80 -6.15
N ALA A 259 20.31 2.93 -5.28
CA ALA A 259 20.09 4.13 -4.48
C ALA A 259 19.28 3.85 -3.23
N ARG A 260 19.46 4.67 -2.19
CA ARG A 260 18.55 4.73 -1.06
C ARG A 260 17.31 5.55 -1.42
N SER A 261 16.19 5.23 -0.76
CA SER A 261 14.93 5.95 -0.91
C SER A 261 14.19 5.97 0.42
N ALA A 262 13.52 7.07 0.72
CA ALA A 262 12.54 7.15 1.79
C ALA A 262 11.30 7.87 1.28
N VAL A 263 10.13 7.38 1.62
CA VAL A 263 8.86 8.00 1.25
C VAL A 263 8.12 8.43 2.50
N ALA A 264 7.84 9.73 2.56
CA ALA A 264 6.97 10.29 3.58
C ALA A 264 5.52 10.17 3.13
N ILE A 265 4.71 9.56 3.98
CA ILE A 265 3.29 9.27 3.78
C ILE A 265 2.48 10.06 4.79
N GLN A 266 1.37 10.65 4.35
CA GLN A 266 0.45 11.31 5.28
C GLN A 266 -0.21 10.29 6.23
N PRO A 267 -0.46 10.66 7.50
CA PRO A 267 -0.35 12.00 8.09
C PRO A 267 1.03 12.37 8.65
N GLY A 268 2.05 11.56 8.45
CA GLY A 268 3.42 11.84 8.91
C GLY A 268 4.14 10.57 9.37
N LYS A 269 4.25 9.57 8.47
CA LYS A 269 5.09 8.38 8.64
C LYS A 269 6.07 8.24 7.47
N VAL A 270 7.11 7.45 7.64
CA VAL A 270 7.98 6.99 6.55
C VAL A 270 7.60 5.55 6.19
N ASP A 271 7.52 5.21 4.90
CA ASP A 271 7.41 3.83 4.44
C ASP A 271 8.63 3.03 4.89
N ARG A 272 8.41 1.82 5.38
CA ARG A 272 9.51 0.93 5.82
C ARG A 272 10.16 0.23 4.64
N SER A 273 9.41 -0.05 3.59
CA SER A 273 9.94 -0.55 2.32
C SER A 273 10.51 0.58 1.47
N PRO A 274 11.20 0.29 0.34
CA PRO A 274 11.60 1.33 -0.62
C PRO A 274 10.43 2.00 -1.34
N THR A 275 9.18 1.60 -1.10
CA THR A 275 7.94 2.00 -1.78
C THR A 275 7.96 1.66 -3.27
N GLY A 276 7.33 0.56 -3.67
CA GLY A 276 7.39 0.06 -5.06
C GLY A 276 6.95 1.09 -6.10
N THR A 277 5.86 1.82 -5.82
CA THR A 277 5.36 2.89 -6.71
C THR A 277 6.32 4.07 -6.79
N ALA A 278 7.03 4.42 -5.71
CA ALA A 278 8.06 5.46 -5.73
C ALA A 278 9.30 5.04 -6.54
N VAL A 279 9.71 3.77 -6.46
CA VAL A 279 10.78 3.21 -7.30
C VAL A 279 10.41 3.32 -8.77
N CYS A 280 9.15 3.00 -9.13
CA CYS A 280 8.63 3.14 -10.49
C CYS A 280 8.58 4.60 -10.95
N ALA A 281 8.09 5.51 -10.09
CA ALA A 281 8.08 6.96 -10.38
C ALA A 281 9.50 7.49 -10.60
N ARG A 282 10.46 7.08 -9.77
CA ARG A 282 11.88 7.46 -9.94
C ARG A 282 12.45 6.93 -11.25
N MET A 283 12.19 5.66 -11.61
CA MET A 283 12.63 5.11 -12.90
C MET A 283 12.02 5.89 -14.08
N ALA A 284 10.76 6.32 -13.97
CA ALA A 284 10.13 7.15 -15.00
C ALA A 284 10.81 8.52 -15.16
N VAL A 285 11.20 9.17 -14.05
CA VAL A 285 12.00 10.42 -14.08
C VAL A 285 13.37 10.17 -14.72
N LEU A 286 14.07 9.10 -14.34
CA LEU A 286 15.37 8.75 -14.90
C LEU A 286 15.27 8.43 -16.40
N ALA A 287 14.22 7.75 -16.84
CA ALA A 287 13.95 7.47 -18.25
C ALA A 287 13.66 8.76 -19.04
N ALA A 288 12.84 9.66 -18.47
CA ALA A 288 12.53 10.94 -19.09
C ALA A 288 13.77 11.86 -19.24
N ARG A 289 14.75 11.72 -18.33
CA ARG A 289 16.06 12.40 -18.41
C ARG A 289 17.06 11.68 -19.32
N GLY A 290 16.70 10.54 -19.92
CA GLY A 290 17.61 9.73 -20.73
C GLY A 290 18.72 9.02 -19.94
N GLN A 291 18.58 8.96 -18.62
CA GLN A 291 19.55 8.32 -17.72
C GLN A 291 19.30 6.82 -17.55
N MET A 292 18.09 6.34 -17.82
CA MET A 292 17.73 4.94 -17.69
C MET A 292 16.95 4.45 -18.91
N THR A 293 17.22 3.21 -19.36
CA THR A 293 16.63 2.63 -20.57
C THR A 293 16.02 1.25 -20.28
N VAL A 294 15.27 0.71 -21.26
CA VAL A 294 14.68 -0.63 -21.19
C VAL A 294 15.75 -1.68 -20.86
N GLY A 295 15.41 -2.57 -19.94
CA GLY A 295 16.28 -3.65 -19.46
C GLY A 295 17.14 -3.27 -18.25
N GLN A 296 17.39 -1.99 -17.99
CA GLN A 296 18.16 -1.55 -16.83
C GLN A 296 17.35 -1.65 -15.52
N LYS A 297 18.07 -1.88 -14.42
CA LYS A 297 17.52 -2.07 -13.10
C LYS A 297 17.84 -0.91 -12.16
N LEU A 298 16.97 -0.70 -11.18
CA LEU A 298 17.19 0.17 -10.04
C LEU A 298 17.00 -0.66 -8.75
N LEU A 299 18.09 -0.94 -8.06
CA LEU A 299 18.03 -1.52 -6.72
C LEU A 299 17.82 -0.38 -5.71
N ALA A 300 16.61 -0.31 -5.18
CA ALA A 300 16.25 0.67 -4.17
C ALA A 300 16.36 0.08 -2.77
N THR A 301 17.09 0.77 -1.88
CA THR A 301 17.25 0.38 -0.47
C THR A 301 16.50 1.36 0.42
N SER A 302 15.66 0.84 1.32
CA SER A 302 14.84 1.65 2.23
C SER A 302 15.62 2.21 3.42
N ILE A 303 14.90 2.97 4.24
CA ILE A 303 15.41 3.52 5.50
C ILE A 303 15.82 2.42 6.50
N ILE A 304 15.20 1.25 6.47
CA ILE A 304 15.52 0.07 7.31
C ILE A 304 16.42 -0.94 6.59
N ASN A 305 17.05 -0.57 5.47
CA ASN A 305 17.91 -1.42 4.65
C ASN A 305 17.21 -2.62 3.97
N SER A 306 15.90 -2.58 3.79
CA SER A 306 15.20 -3.53 2.93
C SER A 306 15.29 -3.12 1.45
N GLU A 307 14.99 -4.03 0.53
CA GLU A 307 15.30 -3.82 -0.88
C GLU A 307 14.14 -4.17 -1.80
N PHE A 308 13.88 -3.30 -2.77
CA PHE A 308 13.12 -3.62 -3.98
C PHE A 308 14.00 -3.47 -5.21
N GLU A 309 13.90 -4.42 -6.13
CA GLU A 309 14.50 -4.31 -7.46
C GLU A 309 13.43 -3.87 -8.46
N GLY A 310 13.62 -2.69 -9.05
CA GLY A 310 12.84 -2.22 -10.19
C GLY A 310 13.52 -2.51 -11.52
N GLN A 311 12.77 -2.75 -12.61
CA GLN A 311 13.30 -2.88 -13.96
C GLN A 311 12.36 -2.24 -14.97
N ILE A 312 12.89 -1.48 -15.95
CA ILE A 312 12.09 -0.98 -17.07
C ILE A 312 11.92 -2.12 -18.07
N VAL A 313 10.68 -2.58 -18.28
CA VAL A 313 10.38 -3.67 -19.20
C VAL A 313 10.19 -3.16 -20.64
N ARG A 314 9.44 -2.07 -20.78
CA ARG A 314 9.13 -1.44 -22.07
C ARG A 314 8.74 0.02 -21.90
N THR A 315 8.77 0.76 -23.01
CA THR A 315 8.23 2.12 -23.10
C THR A 315 6.90 2.12 -23.83
N ILE A 316 6.01 3.04 -23.44
CA ILE A 316 4.71 3.26 -24.07
C ILE A 316 4.38 4.75 -24.09
N THR A 317 3.24 5.10 -24.66
CA THR A 317 2.62 6.42 -24.49
C THR A 317 1.33 6.23 -23.69
N LEU A 318 1.12 7.03 -22.62
CA LEU A 318 -0.07 7.03 -21.81
C LEU A 318 -0.77 8.41 -21.96
N GLY A 319 -1.90 8.44 -22.66
CA GLY A 319 -2.46 9.70 -23.12
C GLY A 319 -1.48 10.40 -24.07
N ASP A 320 -0.98 11.56 -23.68
CA ASP A 320 0.05 12.34 -24.40
C ASP A 320 1.45 12.23 -23.77
N LYS A 321 1.61 11.47 -22.68
CA LYS A 321 2.85 11.40 -21.92
C LYS A 321 3.69 10.17 -22.30
N PRO A 322 5.01 10.33 -22.54
CA PRO A 322 5.93 9.21 -22.58
C PRO A 322 5.91 8.49 -21.21
N ALA A 323 5.78 7.18 -21.24
CA ALA A 323 5.68 6.36 -20.03
C ALA A 323 6.51 5.08 -20.15
N ILE A 324 6.85 4.50 -19.02
CA ILE A 324 7.46 3.19 -18.90
C ILE A 324 6.46 2.20 -18.30
N VAL A 325 6.63 0.93 -18.60
CA VAL A 325 6.01 -0.17 -17.86
C VAL A 325 7.13 -0.85 -17.08
N PRO A 326 7.19 -0.65 -15.76
CA PRO A 326 8.22 -1.24 -14.92
C PRO A 326 7.74 -2.51 -14.25
N THR A 327 8.69 -3.32 -13.75
CA THR A 327 8.45 -4.33 -12.74
C THR A 327 9.06 -3.91 -11.40
N ILE A 328 8.46 -4.41 -10.31
CA ILE A 328 9.01 -4.34 -8.95
C ILE A 328 9.10 -5.76 -8.41
N SER A 329 10.24 -6.11 -7.85
CA SER A 329 10.50 -7.41 -7.24
C SER A 329 10.91 -7.25 -5.78
N GLY A 330 10.29 -8.03 -4.91
CA GLY A 330 10.54 -8.04 -3.47
C GLY A 330 10.00 -9.31 -2.83
N ARG A 331 10.10 -9.38 -1.49
CA ARG A 331 9.69 -10.54 -0.69
C ARG A 331 8.61 -10.14 0.29
N GLY A 332 7.71 -11.09 0.57
CA GLY A 332 6.67 -10.93 1.58
C GLY A 332 6.70 -12.05 2.63
N TRP A 333 6.21 -11.74 3.82
CA TRP A 333 6.10 -12.68 4.93
C TRP A 333 4.79 -12.51 5.68
N ILE A 334 4.05 -13.60 5.84
CA ILE A 334 2.89 -13.66 6.73
C ILE A 334 3.39 -13.59 8.17
N THR A 335 2.79 -12.71 8.97
CA THR A 335 3.16 -12.52 10.39
C THR A 335 2.13 -13.04 11.36
N GLY A 336 0.89 -13.31 10.90
CA GLY A 336 -0.15 -13.86 11.74
C GLY A 336 -1.53 -13.80 11.11
N THR A 337 -2.53 -14.29 11.85
CA THR A 337 -3.94 -14.19 11.50
C THR A 337 -4.69 -13.52 12.65
N HIS A 338 -5.65 -12.65 12.31
CA HIS A 338 -6.44 -11.89 13.28
C HIS A 338 -7.93 -11.96 12.95
N GLN A 339 -8.73 -11.87 14.01
CA GLN A 339 -10.16 -11.61 13.88
C GLN A 339 -10.46 -10.30 14.61
N HIS A 340 -10.67 -9.23 13.86
CA HIS A 340 -11.15 -7.98 14.44
C HIS A 340 -12.63 -8.11 14.72
N MET A 341 -13.03 -7.84 15.96
CA MET A 341 -14.40 -7.97 16.42
C MET A 341 -14.89 -6.62 16.97
N LEU A 342 -16.17 -6.36 16.85
CA LEU A 342 -16.80 -5.17 17.37
C LEU A 342 -17.85 -5.54 18.41
N ASP A 343 -17.62 -5.22 19.69
CA ASP A 343 -18.66 -5.27 20.72
C ASP A 343 -19.62 -4.07 20.49
N PRO A 344 -20.93 -4.30 20.45
CA PRO A 344 -21.90 -3.21 20.26
C PRO A 344 -21.87 -2.11 21.36
N SER A 345 -21.22 -2.35 22.48
CA SER A 345 -21.05 -1.35 23.55
C SER A 345 -19.69 -0.65 23.51
N ASP A 346 -18.83 -0.96 22.52
CA ASP A 346 -17.57 -0.24 22.33
C ASP A 346 -17.88 1.23 21.98
N PRO A 347 -17.43 2.22 22.76
CA PRO A 347 -17.70 3.63 22.47
C PRO A 347 -16.95 4.16 21.26
N TRP A 348 -15.97 3.39 20.72
CA TRP A 348 -15.18 3.76 19.56
C TRP A 348 -15.33 2.73 18.41
N PRO A 349 -16.49 2.62 17.78
CA PRO A 349 -16.73 1.62 16.75
C PRO A 349 -15.80 1.79 15.53
N GLU A 350 -15.37 3.02 15.21
CA GLU A 350 -14.43 3.36 14.14
C GLU A 350 -13.02 3.68 14.65
N GLY A 351 -12.78 3.46 15.97
CA GLY A 351 -11.50 3.75 16.59
C GLY A 351 -11.23 5.24 16.82
N TYR A 352 -9.98 5.58 17.07
CA TYR A 352 -9.51 6.94 17.34
C TYR A 352 -8.08 7.13 16.83
N ARG A 353 -7.64 8.39 16.75
CA ARG A 353 -6.28 8.78 16.35
C ARG A 353 -5.76 9.83 17.32
N LEU A 354 -4.53 9.66 17.80
CA LEU A 354 -3.86 10.63 18.68
C LEU A 354 -2.60 11.16 17.99
N SER A 355 -2.33 12.45 18.19
CA SER A 355 -1.23 13.15 17.50
C SER A 355 0.17 12.70 17.91
N ASP A 356 0.31 11.93 19.00
CA ASP A 356 1.59 11.35 19.43
C ASP A 356 2.09 10.23 18.50
N THR A 357 1.17 9.57 17.78
CA THR A 357 1.49 8.51 16.80
C THR A 357 1.05 8.86 15.38
N TRP A 358 -0.01 9.66 15.22
CA TRP A 358 -0.61 9.95 13.92
C TRP A 358 -0.14 11.26 13.29
N GLY A 359 0.74 12.01 13.95
CA GLY A 359 1.12 13.35 13.52
C GLY A 359 -0.01 14.38 13.67
N VAL A 360 0.31 15.65 13.52
CA VAL A 360 -0.67 16.73 13.54
C VAL A 360 -1.21 16.90 12.14
N ARG A 361 -2.53 16.71 11.96
CA ARG A 361 -3.18 17.08 10.69
C ARG A 361 -2.90 18.54 10.43
N GLY A 362 -2.21 18.84 9.33
CA GLY A 362 -2.02 20.22 8.88
C GLY A 362 -3.40 20.85 8.64
N ASN A 363 -3.68 21.95 9.31
CA ASN A 363 -4.86 22.79 9.06
C ASN A 363 -4.77 23.42 7.68
#